data_6ca5842670d30a24e3f9d74511a30e1d
#
_entry.id   6ca5842670d30a24e3f9d74511a30e1d
#
_cell.length_a   1.000
_cell.length_b   1.000
_cell.length_c   1.000
_cell.angle_alpha   90.00
_cell.angle_beta   90.00
_cell.angle_gamma   90.00
#
_symmetry.space_group_name_H-M   'P 1'
#
loop_
_entity.id
_entity.type
_entity.pdbx_description
1 polymer ?
#
loop_
_entity_poly.entity_id
_entity_poly.type
_entity_poly.pdbx_seq_one_letter_code
_entity_poly.pdbx_strand_id
1 'polypeptide(L)'
;MIVRITLALLLSASFISCVTLSAQTLPPAPSAEPQPSPGRVGFEVAAGPAFESSAAGDRTPQRAVLAVPTLTLRVGSWFDYAVEGHFARHVTPSTANEFGIVPVAFRVHTGGRTQVHLSAGAGVVWSGLAGIHGLEQRQNYITQLGAGVARVRANGSAVSLETRFYHLSNDGAKPPNLGMEQISVLVGYRLPR
;
A
#
# COMPACT_ATOMS: atom_id res chain seq x y z
N MET A 1 -8.30 3.04 28.29
CA MET A 1 -7.64 3.15 26.97
C MET A 1 -8.45 2.45 25.85
N ILE A 2 -9.81 2.53 25.88
CA ILE A 2 -10.71 1.77 24.95
C ILE A 2 -11.55 2.70 24.03
N VAL A 3 -11.40 4.02 24.12
CA VAL A 3 -12.34 4.97 23.46
C VAL A 3 -11.91 5.47 22.08
N ARG A 4 -10.70 5.16 21.60
CA ARG A 4 -10.20 5.72 20.32
C ARG A 4 -10.41 4.84 19.08
N ILE A 5 -10.84 3.60 19.20
CA ILE A 5 -11.05 2.69 18.05
C ILE A 5 -12.43 2.88 17.39
N THR A 6 -13.41 3.46 18.10
CA THR A 6 -14.80 3.56 17.61
C THR A 6 -15.03 4.68 16.59
N LEU A 7 -14.13 5.65 16.45
CA LEU A 7 -14.33 6.81 15.56
C LEU A 7 -13.87 6.55 14.12
N ALA A 8 -12.97 5.61 13.89
CA ALA A 8 -12.48 5.29 12.53
C ALA A 8 -13.47 4.45 11.72
N LEU A 9 -14.36 3.71 12.36
CA LEU A 9 -15.35 2.85 11.69
C LEU A 9 -16.64 3.59 11.29
N LEU A 10 -16.91 4.76 11.83
CA LEU A 10 -18.12 5.53 11.55
C LEU A 10 -18.03 6.45 10.32
N LEU A 11 -16.84 6.68 9.79
CA LEU A 11 -16.65 7.51 8.58
C LEU A 11 -16.77 6.72 7.25
N SER A 12 -16.85 5.39 7.30
CA SER A 12 -16.97 4.55 6.11
C SER A 12 -18.42 4.23 5.71
N ALA A 13 -19.41 4.59 6.53
CA ALA A 13 -20.81 4.18 6.30
C ALA A 13 -21.70 5.21 5.57
N SER A 14 -21.20 6.41 5.24
CA SER A 14 -22.04 7.50 4.74
C SER A 14 -22.00 7.73 3.22
N PHE A 15 -21.40 6.86 2.42
CA PHE A 15 -21.35 7.00 0.95
C PHE A 15 -22.18 5.97 0.16
N ILE A 16 -23.16 5.34 0.79
CA ILE A 16 -24.17 4.57 0.03
C ILE A 16 -25.38 5.48 -0.20
N SER A 17 -25.22 6.48 -1.05
CA SER A 17 -26.36 7.19 -1.63
C SER A 17 -26.95 6.37 -2.76
N CYS A 18 -28.20 6.07 -2.60
CA CYS A 18 -29.09 5.37 -3.51
C CYS A 18 -28.98 5.93 -4.94
N VAL A 19 -28.27 5.24 -5.83
CA VAL A 19 -28.35 5.49 -7.27
C VAL A 19 -29.54 4.70 -7.78
N THR A 20 -30.66 5.36 -8.03
CA THR A 20 -31.79 4.78 -8.78
C THR A 20 -31.32 4.50 -10.21
N LEU A 21 -31.08 3.22 -10.52
CA LEU A 21 -30.80 2.77 -11.88
C LEU A 21 -32.08 2.90 -12.70
N SER A 22 -32.14 3.89 -13.57
CA SER A 22 -33.06 3.87 -14.72
C SER A 22 -32.60 2.79 -15.68
N ALA A 23 -33.47 1.84 -16.01
CA ALA A 23 -33.20 0.80 -16.99
C ALA A 23 -33.04 1.42 -18.39
N GLN A 24 -31.86 1.89 -18.71
CA GLN A 24 -31.46 2.18 -20.08
C GLN A 24 -30.99 0.87 -20.72
N THR A 25 -31.48 0.54 -21.90
CA THR A 25 -30.97 -0.53 -22.74
C THR A 25 -29.48 -0.29 -22.97
N LEU A 26 -28.65 -1.04 -22.27
CA LEU A 26 -27.21 -0.98 -22.40
C LEU A 26 -26.82 -1.30 -23.86
N PRO A 27 -25.98 -0.48 -24.50
CA PRO A 27 -25.36 -0.85 -25.77
C PRO A 27 -24.65 -2.21 -25.57
N PRO A 28 -24.55 -3.03 -26.64
CA PRO A 28 -23.89 -4.33 -26.56
C PRO A 28 -22.53 -4.16 -25.90
N ALA A 29 -22.27 -4.97 -24.88
CA ALA A 29 -21.03 -4.90 -24.12
C ALA A 29 -19.86 -4.94 -25.10
N PRO A 30 -18.89 -4.01 -25.02
CA PRO A 30 -17.68 -4.07 -25.81
C PRO A 30 -17.07 -5.44 -25.57
N SER A 31 -16.65 -6.11 -26.66
CA SER A 31 -16.02 -7.45 -26.60
C SER A 31 -14.97 -7.45 -25.49
N ALA A 32 -15.12 -8.38 -24.55
CA ALA A 32 -14.26 -8.48 -23.38
C ALA A 32 -12.80 -8.55 -23.85
N GLU A 33 -12.03 -7.49 -23.51
CA GLU A 33 -10.59 -7.53 -23.78
C GLU A 33 -9.96 -8.73 -23.07
N PRO A 34 -9.01 -9.43 -23.71
CA PRO A 34 -8.37 -10.59 -23.12
C PRO A 34 -7.79 -10.24 -21.75
N GLN A 35 -8.36 -10.81 -20.70
CA GLN A 35 -7.78 -10.68 -19.38
C GLN A 35 -6.51 -11.53 -19.31
N PRO A 36 -5.44 -11.02 -18.63
CA PRO A 36 -4.24 -11.81 -18.44
C PRO A 36 -4.56 -13.14 -17.77
N SER A 37 -4.03 -14.23 -18.32
CA SER A 37 -4.23 -15.57 -17.77
C SER A 37 -3.67 -15.71 -16.36
N PRO A 38 -4.30 -16.50 -15.48
CA PRO A 38 -3.74 -16.84 -14.16
C PRO A 38 -2.33 -17.46 -14.27
N GLY A 39 -1.53 -17.33 -13.21
CA GLY A 39 -0.16 -17.89 -13.15
C GLY A 39 0.93 -17.00 -13.77
N ARG A 40 0.59 -15.83 -14.30
CA ARG A 40 1.61 -14.90 -14.81
C ARG A 40 2.30 -14.13 -13.67
N VAL A 41 3.62 -14.17 -13.70
CA VAL A 41 4.48 -13.35 -12.86
C VAL A 41 4.63 -11.96 -13.48
N GLY A 42 4.59 -10.92 -12.67
CA GLY A 42 4.82 -9.53 -13.06
C GLY A 42 5.81 -8.86 -12.12
N PHE A 43 6.52 -7.87 -12.62
CA PHE A 43 7.40 -7.02 -11.83
C PHE A 43 6.95 -5.57 -11.93
N GLU A 44 6.87 -4.91 -10.78
CA GLU A 44 6.49 -3.50 -10.65
C GLU A 44 7.48 -2.80 -9.72
N VAL A 45 7.77 -1.54 -9.96
CA VAL A 45 8.44 -0.67 -9.00
C VAL A 45 7.57 0.55 -8.79
N ALA A 46 7.28 0.84 -7.54
CA ALA A 46 6.60 2.07 -7.13
C ALA A 46 7.51 2.92 -6.26
N ALA A 47 7.44 4.24 -6.38
CA ALA A 47 8.21 5.14 -5.54
C ALA A 47 7.45 6.44 -5.29
N GLY A 48 7.79 7.11 -4.17
CA GLY A 48 7.20 8.40 -3.84
C GLY A 48 7.46 8.85 -2.41
N PRO A 49 6.93 10.01 -2.03
CA PRO A 49 7.07 10.54 -0.68
C PRO A 49 6.24 9.77 0.33
N ALA A 50 6.72 9.72 1.57
CA ALA A 50 6.01 9.23 2.73
C ALA A 50 6.12 10.24 3.88
N PHE A 51 5.05 10.32 4.66
CA PHE A 51 4.88 11.25 5.74
C PHE A 51 4.36 10.50 6.96
N GLU A 52 4.98 10.70 8.11
CA GLU A 52 4.41 10.22 9.37
C GLU A 52 3.10 10.95 9.64
N SER A 53 2.00 10.21 9.79
CA SER A 53 0.65 10.76 9.93
C SER A 53 0.28 11.09 11.37
N SER A 54 0.92 10.39 12.32
CA SER A 54 0.75 10.65 13.75
C SER A 54 2.10 10.55 14.44
N ALA A 55 2.57 11.67 14.98
CA ALA A 55 3.71 11.67 15.87
C ALA A 55 3.22 11.43 17.31
N ALA A 56 3.64 10.34 17.94
CA ALA A 56 3.35 10.11 19.33
C ALA A 56 4.19 11.06 20.21
N GLY A 57 3.54 11.79 21.12
CA GLY A 57 4.19 12.82 21.94
C GLY A 57 4.55 14.08 21.15
N ASP A 58 5.55 14.83 21.62
CA ASP A 58 5.97 16.13 21.06
C ASP A 58 7.02 15.98 19.93
N ARG A 59 7.16 14.80 19.33
CA ARG A 59 8.16 14.59 18.28
C ARG A 59 7.74 15.19 16.94
N THR A 60 8.71 15.67 16.19
CA THR A 60 8.50 16.14 14.82
C THR A 60 8.25 14.96 13.88
N PRO A 61 7.17 14.98 13.07
CA PRO A 61 6.87 13.89 12.13
C PRO A 61 7.98 13.64 11.12
N GLN A 62 8.27 12.37 10.87
CA GLN A 62 9.25 11.93 9.87
C GLN A 62 8.72 12.12 8.45
N ARG A 63 9.64 12.47 7.55
CA ARG A 63 9.43 12.44 6.10
C ARG A 63 10.45 11.55 5.44
N ALA A 64 10.01 10.78 4.47
CA ALA A 64 10.85 9.84 3.75
C ALA A 64 10.52 9.82 2.26
N VAL A 65 11.43 9.23 1.48
CA VAL A 65 11.17 8.77 0.12
C VAL A 65 11.20 7.25 0.14
N LEU A 66 10.15 6.65 -0.41
CA LEU A 66 9.99 5.20 -0.52
C LEU A 66 10.28 4.71 -1.92
N ALA A 67 10.80 3.46 -2.00
CA ALA A 67 10.81 2.63 -3.20
C ALA A 67 10.33 1.22 -2.84
N VAL A 68 9.39 0.71 -3.61
CA VAL A 68 8.71 -0.57 -3.37
C VAL A 68 8.78 -1.42 -4.65
N PRO A 69 9.87 -2.18 -4.85
CA PRO A 69 9.90 -3.21 -5.88
C PRO A 69 8.95 -4.35 -5.48
N THR A 70 8.15 -4.81 -6.43
CA THR A 70 7.08 -5.79 -6.21
C THR A 70 7.15 -6.89 -7.26
N LEU A 71 7.20 -8.13 -6.79
CA LEU A 71 6.97 -9.31 -7.62
C LEU A 71 5.53 -9.77 -7.41
N THR A 72 4.73 -9.82 -8.48
CA THR A 72 3.33 -10.21 -8.42
C THR A 72 3.11 -11.56 -9.10
N LEU A 73 2.25 -12.37 -8.50
CA LEU A 73 1.72 -13.59 -9.10
C LEU A 73 0.20 -13.41 -9.29
N ARG A 74 -0.28 -13.45 -10.53
CA ARG A 74 -1.71 -13.43 -10.85
C ARG A 74 -2.35 -14.75 -10.44
N VAL A 75 -3.20 -14.73 -9.43
CA VAL A 75 -3.92 -15.92 -8.94
C VAL A 75 -5.30 -16.04 -9.62
N GLY A 76 -5.91 -14.93 -9.94
CA GLY A 76 -7.21 -14.88 -10.59
C GLY A 76 -7.41 -13.62 -11.43
N SER A 77 -8.59 -13.43 -11.98
CA SER A 77 -8.90 -12.26 -12.81
C SER A 77 -8.91 -10.94 -12.03
N TRP A 78 -9.10 -10.99 -10.73
CA TRP A 78 -9.28 -9.84 -9.83
C TRP A 78 -8.33 -9.86 -8.63
N PHE A 79 -7.42 -10.86 -8.54
CA PHE A 79 -6.60 -11.08 -7.35
C PHE A 79 -5.15 -11.40 -7.74
N ASP A 80 -4.22 -10.64 -7.16
CA ASP A 80 -2.78 -10.87 -7.24
C ASP A 80 -2.23 -11.13 -5.83
N TYR A 81 -1.37 -12.15 -5.71
CA TYR A 81 -0.45 -12.30 -4.60
C TYR A 81 0.83 -11.54 -4.93
N ALA A 82 1.49 -10.95 -3.93
CA ALA A 82 2.72 -10.21 -4.14
C ALA A 82 3.75 -10.46 -3.03
N VAL A 83 5.02 -10.32 -3.40
CA VAL A 83 6.14 -10.15 -2.49
C VAL A 83 6.73 -8.78 -2.78
N GLU A 84 6.86 -7.95 -1.76
CA GLU A 84 7.34 -6.58 -1.91
C GLU A 84 8.63 -6.35 -1.13
N GLY A 85 9.58 -5.64 -1.73
CA GLY A 85 10.65 -4.99 -1.01
C GLY A 85 10.15 -3.66 -0.45
N HIS A 86 10.69 -3.25 0.68
CA HIS A 86 10.44 -1.95 1.29
C HIS A 86 11.76 -1.24 1.50
N PHE A 87 11.95 -0.09 0.85
CA PHE A 87 13.13 0.74 1.00
C PHE A 87 12.70 2.17 1.27
N ALA A 88 13.14 2.74 2.39
CA ALA A 88 12.87 4.12 2.73
C ALA A 88 14.15 4.88 3.06
N ARG A 89 14.24 6.11 2.58
CA ARG A 89 15.22 7.10 3.01
C ARG A 89 14.50 8.19 3.78
N HIS A 90 14.62 8.18 5.09
CA HIS A 90 14.17 9.27 5.94
C HIS A 90 15.09 10.47 5.74
N VAL A 91 14.51 11.67 5.62
CA VAL A 91 15.25 12.90 5.27
C VAL A 91 15.10 13.99 6.31
N THR A 92 14.04 13.97 7.10
CA THR A 92 13.79 14.99 8.15
C THR A 92 12.75 14.45 9.16
N PRO A 93 12.86 14.80 10.45
CA PRO A 93 13.94 15.50 11.11
C PRO A 93 15.21 14.67 11.22
N SER A 94 15.10 13.33 11.20
CA SER A 94 16.22 12.40 11.29
C SER A 94 16.54 11.78 9.94
N THR A 95 17.81 11.67 9.62
CA THR A 95 18.26 11.01 8.40
C THR A 95 18.61 9.57 8.71
N ALA A 96 17.88 8.63 8.09
CA ALA A 96 18.10 7.19 8.27
C ALA A 96 17.67 6.40 7.03
N ASN A 97 18.19 5.20 6.88
CA ASN A 97 17.73 4.23 5.91
C ASN A 97 16.87 3.19 6.60
N GLU A 98 15.90 2.69 5.85
CA GLU A 98 15.05 1.60 6.24
C GLU A 98 14.95 0.64 5.06
N PHE A 99 15.02 -0.65 5.32
CA PHE A 99 14.84 -1.69 4.32
C PHE A 99 14.09 -2.86 4.91
N GLY A 100 13.31 -3.54 4.09
CA GLY A 100 12.48 -4.65 4.55
C GLY A 100 11.94 -5.50 3.42
N ILE A 101 11.19 -6.49 3.84
CA ILE A 101 10.46 -7.38 2.95
C ILE A 101 9.04 -7.58 3.49
N VAL A 102 8.08 -7.54 2.59
CA VAL A 102 6.67 -7.86 2.82
C VAL A 102 6.37 -9.14 2.04
N PRO A 103 6.62 -10.31 2.64
CA PRO A 103 6.49 -11.59 1.93
C PRO A 103 5.03 -11.98 1.69
N VAL A 104 4.10 -11.38 2.44
CA VAL A 104 2.67 -11.62 2.32
C VAL A 104 1.99 -10.30 1.96
N ALA A 105 1.72 -10.12 0.68
CA ALA A 105 0.95 -9.01 0.18
C ALA A 105 -0.11 -9.49 -0.82
N PHE A 106 -1.23 -8.80 -0.84
CA PHE A 106 -2.36 -9.10 -1.71
C PHE A 106 -2.86 -7.82 -2.36
N ARG A 107 -3.28 -7.95 -3.61
CA ARG A 107 -3.94 -6.89 -4.34
C ARG A 107 -5.22 -7.42 -4.97
N VAL A 108 -6.35 -6.79 -4.66
CA VAL A 108 -7.62 -6.99 -5.37
C VAL A 108 -7.84 -5.82 -6.32
N HIS A 109 -8.33 -6.08 -7.52
CA HIS A 109 -8.49 -5.05 -8.53
C HIS A 109 -9.66 -5.31 -9.46
N THR A 110 -10.19 -4.25 -10.03
CA THR A 110 -11.16 -4.33 -11.12
C THR A 110 -10.48 -4.80 -12.41
N GLY A 111 -11.26 -5.30 -13.35
CA GLY A 111 -10.77 -5.63 -14.68
C GLY A 111 -10.60 -4.39 -15.58
N GLY A 112 -10.17 -4.65 -16.83
CA GLY A 112 -10.09 -3.64 -17.89
C GLY A 112 -8.79 -2.84 -17.89
N ARG A 113 -8.76 -1.80 -18.74
CA ARG A 113 -7.56 -0.96 -18.92
C ARG A 113 -7.32 0.01 -17.77
N THR A 114 -8.37 0.51 -17.14
CA THR A 114 -8.28 1.32 -15.91
C THR A 114 -8.73 0.45 -14.76
N GLN A 115 -7.82 0.15 -13.86
CA GLN A 115 -8.05 -0.73 -12.73
C GLN A 115 -8.01 0.08 -11.45
N VAL A 116 -9.07 0.02 -10.66
CA VAL A 116 -9.03 0.44 -9.25
C VAL A 116 -8.56 -0.77 -8.45
N HIS A 117 -7.69 -0.56 -7.48
CA HIS A 117 -7.18 -1.63 -6.65
C HIS A 117 -7.11 -1.25 -5.18
N LEU A 118 -7.20 -2.28 -4.34
CA LEU A 118 -6.88 -2.25 -2.92
C LEU A 118 -5.74 -3.23 -2.67
N SER A 119 -4.83 -2.89 -1.79
CA SER A 119 -3.70 -3.72 -1.40
C SER A 119 -3.61 -3.83 0.12
N ALA A 120 -3.13 -4.96 0.60
CA ALA A 120 -2.81 -5.18 2.01
C ALA A 120 -1.58 -6.08 2.11
N GLY A 121 -0.80 -5.92 3.18
CA GLY A 121 0.37 -6.77 3.38
C GLY A 121 0.95 -6.67 4.78
N ALA A 122 1.81 -7.65 5.10
CA ALA A 122 2.55 -7.71 6.35
C ALA A 122 3.97 -8.26 6.12
N GLY A 123 4.91 -7.74 6.89
CA GLY A 123 6.31 -8.11 6.75
C GLY A 123 7.19 -7.61 7.89
N VAL A 124 8.48 -7.53 7.60
CA VAL A 124 9.50 -7.06 8.54
C VAL A 124 10.37 -5.99 7.89
N VAL A 125 10.78 -5.03 8.68
CA VAL A 125 11.70 -3.97 8.27
C VAL A 125 12.82 -3.80 9.29
N TRP A 126 13.98 -3.36 8.81
CA TRP A 126 15.10 -2.92 9.62
C TRP A 126 15.29 -1.43 9.43
N SER A 127 15.03 -0.67 10.49
CA SER A 127 15.06 0.78 10.47
C SER A 127 16.28 1.33 11.18
N GLY A 128 16.92 2.32 10.57
CA GLY A 128 17.98 3.13 11.20
C GLY A 128 17.43 4.17 12.19
N LEU A 129 16.09 4.27 12.35
CA LEU A 129 15.44 5.12 13.33
C LEU A 129 15.36 4.51 14.74
N ALA A 130 15.96 3.33 14.96
CA ALA A 130 15.91 2.68 16.27
C ALA A 130 16.35 3.61 17.40
N GLY A 131 15.51 3.71 18.43
CA GLY A 131 15.71 4.58 19.59
C GLY A 131 15.44 6.07 19.36
N ILE A 132 15.12 6.50 18.13
CA ILE A 132 14.90 7.91 17.81
C ILE A 132 13.44 8.32 18.05
N HIS A 133 12.48 7.45 17.80
CA HIS A 133 11.04 7.78 17.83
C HIS A 133 10.18 6.73 18.53
N GLY A 134 10.73 6.02 19.52
CA GLY A 134 9.99 4.95 20.19
C GLY A 134 9.92 3.65 19.38
N LEU A 135 10.69 3.55 18.30
CA LEU A 135 11.04 2.29 17.68
C LEU A 135 12.31 1.79 18.36
N GLU A 136 12.19 1.19 19.54
CA GLU A 136 13.33 0.89 20.45
C GLU A 136 14.31 -0.16 19.91
N GLN A 137 14.03 -0.75 18.78
CA GLN A 137 14.89 -1.71 18.11
C GLN A 137 14.94 -1.48 16.60
N ARG A 138 15.98 -2.03 15.97
CA ARG A 138 16.14 -1.90 14.50
C ARG A 138 15.14 -2.72 13.73
N GLN A 139 14.85 -3.94 14.18
CA GLN A 139 13.89 -4.82 13.53
C GLN A 139 12.48 -4.52 14.03
N ASN A 140 11.58 -4.25 13.09
CA ASN A 140 10.18 -3.96 13.35
C ASN A 140 9.29 -4.75 12.39
N TYR A 141 8.03 -4.94 12.77
CA TYR A 141 6.99 -5.44 11.88
C TYR A 141 6.39 -4.27 11.11
N ILE A 142 6.02 -4.55 9.87
CA ILE A 142 5.29 -3.62 9.01
C ILE A 142 3.97 -4.24 8.60
N THR A 143 2.89 -3.49 8.75
CA THR A 143 1.60 -3.77 8.12
C THR A 143 1.25 -2.62 7.20
N GLN A 144 0.55 -2.93 6.10
CA GLN A 144 0.21 -1.93 5.10
C GLN A 144 -1.17 -2.13 4.52
N LEU A 145 -1.81 -1.01 4.18
CA LEU A 145 -3.06 -0.94 3.43
C LEU A 145 -2.93 0.11 2.35
N GLY A 146 -3.36 -0.19 1.14
CA GLY A 146 -3.28 0.73 0.02
C GLY A 146 -4.54 0.76 -0.83
N ALA A 147 -4.74 1.88 -1.50
CA ALA A 147 -5.77 2.06 -2.51
C ALA A 147 -5.19 2.87 -3.67
N GLY A 148 -5.52 2.48 -4.90
CA GLY A 148 -4.96 3.15 -6.05
C GLY A 148 -5.68 2.87 -7.36
N VAL A 149 -5.14 3.46 -8.41
CA VAL A 149 -5.60 3.28 -9.78
C VAL A 149 -4.40 2.95 -10.66
N ALA A 150 -4.59 2.03 -11.59
CA ALA A 150 -3.59 1.67 -12.59
C ALA A 150 -4.15 1.79 -14.00
N ARG A 151 -3.33 2.30 -14.93
CA ARG A 151 -3.64 2.30 -16.36
C ARG A 151 -2.81 1.24 -17.07
N VAL A 152 -3.46 0.18 -17.49
CA VAL A 152 -2.85 -0.95 -18.20
C VAL A 152 -2.82 -0.67 -19.69
N ARG A 153 -1.67 -0.90 -20.34
CA ARG A 153 -1.45 -0.79 -21.77
C ARG A 153 -1.66 -2.13 -22.48
N ALA A 154 -1.80 -2.12 -23.78
CA ALA A 154 -2.02 -3.33 -24.58
C ALA A 154 -0.89 -4.37 -24.45
N ASN A 155 0.35 -3.93 -24.20
CA ASN A 155 1.50 -4.82 -23.97
C ASN A 155 1.60 -5.35 -22.52
N GLY A 156 0.61 -5.09 -21.66
CA GLY A 156 0.58 -5.53 -20.27
C GLY A 156 1.37 -4.64 -19.30
N SER A 157 2.10 -3.63 -19.78
CA SER A 157 2.71 -2.64 -18.88
C SER A 157 1.62 -1.77 -18.23
N ALA A 158 1.92 -1.21 -17.05
CA ALA A 158 0.98 -0.31 -16.40
C ALA A 158 1.70 0.83 -15.67
N VAL A 159 1.04 1.96 -15.60
CA VAL A 159 1.39 3.06 -14.67
C VAL A 159 0.33 3.09 -13.59
N SER A 160 0.74 3.22 -12.35
CA SER A 160 -0.17 3.28 -11.18
C SER A 160 0.08 4.53 -10.34
N LEU A 161 -0.97 4.96 -9.66
CA LEU A 161 -0.93 5.91 -8.55
C LEU A 161 -1.64 5.26 -7.38
N GLU A 162 -0.94 5.17 -6.24
CA GLU A 162 -1.44 4.51 -5.04
C GLU A 162 -1.17 5.37 -3.82
N THR A 163 -2.15 5.51 -2.93
CA THR A 163 -1.95 5.97 -1.56
C THR A 163 -1.87 4.77 -0.65
N ARG A 164 -0.86 4.73 0.22
CA ARG A 164 -0.62 3.59 1.09
C ARG A 164 -0.36 4.05 2.52
N PHE A 165 -1.04 3.42 3.46
CA PHE A 165 -0.83 3.55 4.89
C PHE A 165 0.10 2.43 5.36
N TYR A 166 1.06 2.78 6.20
CA TYR A 166 1.99 1.85 6.84
C TYR A 166 1.91 2.02 8.35
N HIS A 167 1.93 0.91 9.06
CA HIS A 167 2.13 0.87 10.50
C HIS A 167 3.37 0.04 10.81
N LEU A 168 4.35 0.64 11.49
CA LEU A 168 5.56 -0.01 11.95
C LEU A 168 5.52 -0.12 13.46
N SER A 169 5.83 -1.31 14.01
CA SER A 169 5.92 -1.53 15.44
C SER A 169 6.84 -2.71 15.75
N ASN A 170 7.33 -2.78 16.98
CA ASN A 170 8.10 -3.94 17.45
C ASN A 170 7.23 -4.97 18.20
N ASP A 171 5.89 -4.85 18.09
CA ASP A 171 4.90 -5.72 18.76
C ASP A 171 5.09 -5.80 20.29
N GLY A 172 5.60 -4.73 20.90
CA GLY A 172 5.85 -4.67 22.34
C GLY A 172 7.09 -5.44 22.81
N ALA A 173 7.89 -5.99 21.89
CA ALA A 173 9.09 -6.73 22.24
C ALA A 173 10.10 -5.90 23.04
N LYS A 174 10.12 -4.58 22.84
CA LYS A 174 10.92 -3.63 23.61
C LYS A 174 10.17 -2.33 23.83
N PRO A 175 9.77 -1.98 25.08
CA PRO A 175 9.12 -0.73 25.40
C PRO A 175 10.11 0.47 25.41
N PRO A 176 9.62 1.72 25.19
CA PRO A 176 8.27 2.03 24.75
C PRO A 176 8.08 1.71 23.26
N ASN A 177 7.01 0.98 22.92
CA ASN A 177 6.63 0.73 21.53
C ASN A 177 5.54 1.73 21.14
N LEU A 178 5.92 2.92 20.71
CA LEU A 178 4.99 3.94 20.25
C LEU A 178 4.53 3.70 18.82
N GLY A 179 5.28 2.88 18.07
CA GLY A 179 5.05 2.64 16.65
C GLY A 179 5.29 3.87 15.78
N MET A 180 5.15 3.70 14.49
CA MET A 180 5.18 4.79 13.52
C MET A 180 4.12 4.53 12.45
N GLU A 181 3.27 5.50 12.24
CA GLU A 181 2.25 5.47 11.18
C GLU A 181 2.65 6.41 10.06
N GLN A 182 2.64 5.92 8.83
CA GLN A 182 3.02 6.70 7.66
C GLN A 182 1.95 6.61 6.58
N ILE A 183 1.77 7.71 5.86
CA ILE A 183 1.02 7.76 4.61
C ILE A 183 1.99 8.06 3.49
N SER A 184 1.90 7.30 2.40
CA SER A 184 2.68 7.55 1.19
C SER A 184 1.79 7.77 -0.03
N VAL A 185 2.34 8.47 -1.02
CA VAL A 185 1.77 8.57 -2.36
C VAL A 185 2.80 8.03 -3.34
N LEU A 186 2.49 6.92 -3.98
CA LEU A 186 3.41 6.17 -4.82
C LEU A 186 2.98 6.23 -6.28
N VAL A 187 3.93 6.52 -7.15
CA VAL A 187 3.80 6.31 -8.60
C VAL A 187 4.52 5.03 -8.96
N GLY A 188 3.80 4.10 -9.60
CA GLY A 188 4.30 2.79 -9.95
C GLY A 188 4.42 2.59 -11.46
N TYR A 189 5.36 1.73 -11.84
CA TYR A 189 5.48 1.22 -13.20
C TYR A 189 5.65 -0.29 -13.18
N ARG A 190 4.71 -0.97 -13.86
CA ARG A 190 4.76 -2.41 -14.11
C ARG A 190 5.37 -2.67 -15.47
N LEU A 191 6.32 -3.61 -15.52
CA LEU A 191 6.92 -4.04 -16.78
C LEU A 191 5.90 -4.79 -17.66
N PRO A 192 6.08 -4.79 -18.99
CA PRO A 192 5.34 -5.66 -19.92
C PRO A 192 5.42 -7.12 -19.50
N ARG A 193 4.36 -7.87 -19.76
CA ARG A 193 4.27 -9.32 -19.48
C ARG A 193 4.37 -10.13 -20.76
#